data_4bf804f61aa04cf4cb3023dee7497e40
#
_entry.id   4bf804f61aa04cf4cb3023dee7497e40
#
_cell.length_a   1.000
_cell.length_b   1.000
_cell.length_c   1.000
_cell.angle_alpha   90.00
_cell.angle_beta   90.00
_cell.angle_gamma   90.00
#
_symmetry.space_group_name_H-M   'P 1'
#
loop_
_entity.id
_entity.type
_entity.pdbx_description
1 polymer ?
#
loop_
_entity_poly.entity_id
_entity_poly.type
_entity_poly.pdbx_seq_one_letter_code
_entity_poly.pdbx_strand_id
1 'polypeptide(L)'
;HRGVFVTTEKERSMWAAAILAKMLPKGKLFGHRIAFFLRADNELYQTINSGLIRLEYFDIFKDSKEHLERLKDYQPTIVVAPASTLIELANYVSNQQLAIQPVKVVSVAEILEDRDAQTIAKAFQLDKVDQVYQATEGFLACTCSEGNLHLNEDILYVEKEYLDDSRFYPIITDFKRTSQPIYRYRLNDILVEEK
;
A
#
# COMPACT_ATOMS: atom_id res chain seq x y z
N HIS A 1 -8.07 16.05 -15.56
CA HIS A 1 -7.81 17.17 -14.65
C HIS A 1 -6.85 16.71 -13.56
N ARG A 2 -5.79 17.48 -13.30
CA ARG A 2 -4.92 17.25 -12.13
C ARG A 2 -5.53 18.01 -10.95
N GLY A 3 -6.03 17.28 -9.96
CA GLY A 3 -6.41 17.87 -8.68
C GLY A 3 -5.16 18.17 -7.86
N VAL A 4 -5.16 19.29 -7.16
CA VAL A 4 -4.14 19.62 -6.17
C VAL A 4 -4.76 19.42 -4.81
N PHE A 5 -4.17 18.52 -4.02
CA PHE A 5 -4.61 18.25 -2.66
C PHE A 5 -3.57 18.80 -1.68
N VAL A 6 -4.03 19.67 -0.79
CA VAL A 6 -3.19 20.30 0.22
C VAL A 6 -3.31 19.53 1.53
N THR A 7 -2.17 19.30 2.18
CA THR A 7 -2.10 18.68 3.51
C THR A 7 -1.11 19.43 4.38
N THR A 8 -1.39 19.53 5.66
CA THR A 8 -0.44 20.02 6.66
C THR A 8 0.56 18.91 7.03
N GLU A 9 1.69 19.28 7.63
CA GLU A 9 2.66 18.32 8.17
C GLU A 9 2.03 17.39 9.21
N LYS A 10 1.17 17.93 10.07
CA LYS A 10 0.42 17.14 11.06
C LYS A 10 -0.48 16.11 10.40
N GLU A 11 -1.21 16.47 9.35
CA GLU A 11 -2.09 15.54 8.62
C GLU A 11 -1.29 14.45 7.92
N ARG A 12 -0.15 14.81 7.29
CA ARG A 12 0.77 13.82 6.71
C ARG A 12 1.32 12.83 7.74
N SER A 13 1.73 13.35 8.91
CA SER A 13 2.23 12.51 10.01
C SER A 13 1.16 11.57 10.55
N MET A 14 -0.07 12.06 10.71
CA MET A 14 -1.21 11.22 11.14
C MET A 14 -1.55 10.15 10.10
N TRP A 15 -1.52 10.49 8.83
CA TRP A 15 -1.74 9.54 7.74
C TRP A 15 -0.66 8.46 7.71
N ALA A 16 0.62 8.85 7.75
CA ALA A 16 1.73 7.93 7.82
C ALA A 16 1.62 6.99 9.03
N ALA A 17 1.26 7.51 10.20
CA ALA A 17 1.06 6.73 11.41
C ALA A 17 -0.10 5.72 11.26
N ALA A 18 -1.21 6.10 10.64
CA ALA A 18 -2.34 5.23 10.38
C ALA A 18 -1.98 4.08 9.43
N ILE A 19 -1.25 4.38 8.34
CA ILE A 19 -0.74 3.37 7.41
C ILE A 19 0.19 2.40 8.15
N LEU A 20 1.16 2.89 8.89
CA LEU A 20 2.08 2.05 9.66
C LEU A 20 1.34 1.18 10.68
N ALA A 21 0.41 1.74 11.45
CA ALA A 21 -0.36 1.00 12.45
C ALA A 21 -1.13 -0.19 11.85
N LYS A 22 -1.65 -0.04 10.63
CA LYS A 22 -2.40 -1.09 9.93
C LYS A 22 -1.51 -2.02 9.11
N MET A 23 -0.35 -1.54 8.65
CA MET A 23 0.52 -2.24 7.71
C MET A 23 1.65 -3.01 8.36
N LEU A 24 2.12 -2.61 9.55
CA LEU A 24 3.18 -3.34 10.24
C LEU A 24 2.71 -4.72 10.71
N PRO A 25 3.59 -5.74 10.67
CA PRO A 25 3.28 -7.07 11.20
C PRO A 25 2.90 -7.00 12.68
N LYS A 26 1.84 -7.71 13.06
CA LYS A 26 1.37 -7.77 14.45
C LYS A 26 2.50 -8.29 15.38
N GLY A 27 2.68 -7.65 16.51
CA GLY A 27 3.61 -8.07 17.56
C GLY A 27 5.06 -7.60 17.39
N LYS A 28 5.44 -7.06 16.24
CA LYS A 28 6.78 -6.50 16.01
C LYS A 28 6.65 -5.12 15.37
N LEU A 29 6.84 -4.07 16.15
CA LEU A 29 6.71 -2.69 15.69
C LEU A 29 8.03 -2.08 15.19
N PHE A 30 9.18 -2.72 15.47
CA PHE A 30 10.50 -2.14 15.25
C PHE A 30 11.41 -3.09 14.46
N GLY A 31 12.48 -2.53 13.90
CA GLY A 31 13.49 -3.27 13.17
C GLY A 31 13.06 -3.68 11.76
N HIS A 32 12.03 -3.02 11.22
CA HIS A 32 11.61 -3.26 9.85
C HIS A 32 12.45 -2.48 8.85
N ARG A 33 12.78 -3.14 7.75
CA ARG A 33 13.37 -2.57 6.55
C ARG A 33 12.32 -2.66 5.44
N ILE A 34 11.81 -1.50 5.04
CA ILE A 34 10.73 -1.39 4.05
C ILE A 34 11.35 -1.00 2.72
N ALA A 35 11.27 -1.87 1.71
CA ALA A 35 11.53 -1.51 0.33
C ALA A 35 10.24 -0.95 -0.28
N PHE A 36 10.27 0.31 -0.71
CA PHE A 36 9.09 1.03 -1.18
C PHE A 36 9.27 1.44 -2.64
N PHE A 37 8.48 0.84 -3.52
CA PHE A 37 8.51 1.06 -4.96
C PHE A 37 7.44 2.05 -5.37
N LEU A 38 7.83 3.22 -5.83
CA LEU A 38 6.93 4.30 -6.27
C LEU A 38 7.45 5.03 -7.51
N ARG A 39 6.56 5.85 -8.10
CA ARG A 39 6.88 6.73 -9.24
C ARG A 39 7.69 7.96 -8.86
N ALA A 40 7.62 8.39 -7.61
CA ALA A 40 8.35 9.54 -7.11
C ALA A 40 8.62 9.37 -5.62
N ASP A 41 9.78 9.82 -5.18
CA ASP A 41 10.08 9.97 -3.77
C ASP A 41 9.09 10.96 -3.15
N ASN A 42 8.45 10.59 -2.05
CA ASN A 42 7.44 11.38 -1.40
C ASN A 42 7.90 11.72 0.02
N GLU A 43 7.90 13.01 0.37
CA GLU A 43 8.23 13.51 1.71
C GLU A 43 7.43 12.82 2.83
N LEU A 44 6.22 12.33 2.55
CA LEU A 44 5.43 11.55 3.50
C LEU A 44 6.21 10.36 4.05
N TYR A 45 6.93 9.64 3.20
CA TYR A 45 7.65 8.42 3.57
C TYR A 45 9.01 8.71 4.19
N GLN A 46 9.62 9.85 3.89
CA GLN A 46 10.85 10.29 4.55
C GLN A 46 10.60 10.57 6.05
N THR A 47 9.41 11.03 6.41
CA THR A 47 8.99 11.27 7.80
C THR A 47 8.97 9.97 8.64
N ILE A 48 8.80 8.81 8.00
CA ILE A 48 8.76 7.50 8.65
C ILE A 48 10.17 6.98 8.97
N ASN A 49 11.19 7.45 8.25
CA ASN A 49 12.54 6.96 8.38
C ASN A 49 13.12 7.34 9.75
N SER A 50 13.03 6.42 10.69
CA SER A 50 13.53 6.55 12.07
C SER A 50 14.53 5.45 12.35
N GLY A 51 15.31 5.56 13.44
CA GLY A 51 16.20 4.49 13.85
C GLY A 51 15.54 3.14 14.12
N LEU A 52 14.20 3.12 14.22
CA LEU A 52 13.38 1.94 14.53
C LEU A 52 12.76 1.30 13.28
N ILE A 53 12.49 2.09 12.23
CA ILE A 53 11.99 1.64 10.94
C ILE A 53 12.85 2.31 9.87
N ARG A 54 13.39 1.53 8.96
CA ARG A 54 14.14 2.03 7.80
C ARG A 54 13.30 1.87 6.56
N LEU A 55 13.20 2.92 5.76
CA LEU A 55 12.53 2.92 4.49
C LEU A 55 13.53 3.26 3.39
N GLU A 56 13.59 2.42 2.36
CA GLU A 56 14.38 2.66 1.17
C GLU A 56 13.47 2.76 -0.05
N TYR A 57 13.64 3.86 -0.79
CA TYR A 57 12.88 4.15 -1.99
C TYR A 57 13.52 3.49 -3.22
N PHE A 58 12.68 2.89 -4.04
CA PHE A 58 13.01 2.29 -5.34
C PHE A 58 12.14 2.92 -6.42
N ASP A 59 12.76 3.49 -7.43
CA ASP A 59 12.08 4.14 -8.55
C ASP A 59 11.53 3.10 -9.53
N ILE A 60 10.21 3.01 -9.69
CA ILE A 60 9.58 2.05 -10.60
C ILE A 60 9.82 2.33 -12.09
N PHE A 61 10.33 3.50 -12.44
CA PHE A 61 10.71 3.81 -13.84
C PHE A 61 12.07 3.25 -14.24
N LYS A 62 12.86 2.79 -13.28
CA LYS A 62 14.11 2.10 -13.54
C LYS A 62 13.86 0.63 -13.83
N ASP A 63 14.73 0.02 -14.64
CA ASP A 63 14.70 -1.44 -14.83
C ASP A 63 14.84 -2.14 -13.48
N SER A 64 13.95 -3.09 -13.22
CA SER A 64 13.97 -3.84 -11.94
C SER A 64 15.29 -4.55 -11.70
N LYS A 65 16.05 -4.89 -12.76
CA LYS A 65 17.41 -5.43 -12.64
C LYS A 65 18.37 -4.49 -11.92
N GLU A 66 18.22 -3.18 -12.09
CA GLU A 66 19.05 -2.19 -11.39
C GLU A 66 18.82 -2.21 -9.86
N HIS A 67 17.68 -2.72 -9.45
CA HIS A 67 17.30 -2.80 -8.04
C HIS A 67 17.73 -4.09 -7.36
N LEU A 68 18.08 -5.16 -8.12
CA LEU A 68 18.35 -6.48 -7.55
C LEU A 68 19.49 -6.48 -6.54
N GLU A 69 20.63 -5.86 -6.86
CA GLU A 69 21.77 -5.79 -5.94
C GLU A 69 21.44 -4.98 -4.69
N ARG A 70 20.76 -3.84 -4.85
CA ARG A 70 20.34 -3.03 -3.71
C ARG A 70 19.38 -3.79 -2.81
N LEU A 71 18.43 -4.56 -3.37
CA LEU A 71 17.50 -5.40 -2.62
C LEU A 71 18.22 -6.51 -1.87
N LYS A 72 19.23 -7.16 -2.50
CA LYS A 72 20.07 -8.17 -1.87
C LYS A 72 20.83 -7.62 -0.67
N ASP A 73 21.40 -6.43 -0.79
CA ASP A 73 22.15 -5.78 0.29
C ASP A 73 21.21 -5.26 1.38
N TYR A 74 20.08 -4.68 0.99
CA TYR A 74 19.11 -4.10 1.93
C TYR A 74 18.36 -5.16 2.73
N GLN A 75 18.07 -6.34 2.14
CA GLN A 75 17.34 -7.45 2.76
C GLN A 75 16.02 -6.96 3.39
N PRO A 76 15.05 -6.46 2.59
CA PRO A 76 13.82 -5.91 3.12
C PRO A 76 13.02 -6.94 3.90
N THR A 77 12.46 -6.52 5.03
CA THR A 77 11.47 -7.32 5.79
C THR A 77 10.05 -7.08 5.29
N ILE A 78 9.81 -5.95 4.65
CA ILE A 78 8.53 -5.59 4.04
C ILE A 78 8.83 -5.04 2.64
N VAL A 79 8.08 -5.53 1.66
CA VAL A 79 8.11 -4.99 0.28
C VAL A 79 6.77 -4.38 -0.04
N VAL A 80 6.76 -3.12 -0.47
CA VAL A 80 5.57 -2.38 -0.89
C VAL A 80 5.77 -1.93 -2.32
N ALA A 81 4.95 -2.41 -3.24
CA ALA A 81 5.09 -2.09 -4.66
C ALA A 81 3.75 -2.24 -5.42
N PRO A 82 3.64 -1.68 -6.63
CA PRO A 82 2.56 -2.02 -7.55
C PRO A 82 2.54 -3.51 -7.88
N ALA A 83 1.36 -4.05 -8.20
CA ALA A 83 1.18 -5.47 -8.51
C ALA A 83 2.10 -5.94 -9.64
N SER A 84 2.24 -5.15 -10.70
CA SER A 84 3.15 -5.43 -11.82
C SER A 84 4.62 -5.58 -11.37
N THR A 85 5.10 -4.68 -10.52
CA THR A 85 6.45 -4.75 -9.95
C THR A 85 6.63 -5.96 -9.03
N LEU A 86 5.61 -6.28 -8.21
CA LEU A 86 5.65 -7.47 -7.34
C LEU A 86 5.73 -8.76 -8.12
N ILE A 87 5.01 -8.89 -9.24
CA ILE A 87 5.10 -10.04 -10.14
C ILE A 87 6.51 -10.18 -10.72
N GLU A 88 7.10 -9.07 -11.14
CA GLU A 88 8.46 -9.08 -11.67
C GLU A 88 9.49 -9.53 -10.61
N LEU A 89 9.40 -8.98 -9.40
CA LEU A 89 10.25 -9.40 -8.28
C LEU A 89 10.02 -10.87 -7.92
N ALA A 90 8.77 -11.34 -7.92
CA ALA A 90 8.43 -12.74 -7.70
C ALA A 90 9.08 -13.68 -8.72
N ASN A 91 9.14 -13.26 -9.99
CA ASN A 91 9.84 -13.98 -11.04
C ASN A 91 11.35 -14.06 -10.78
N TYR A 92 12.00 -12.95 -10.36
CA TYR A 92 13.42 -12.97 -10.00
C TYR A 92 13.70 -13.89 -8.79
N VAL A 93 12.83 -13.90 -7.79
CA VAL A 93 12.94 -14.81 -6.64
C VAL A 93 12.78 -16.26 -7.08
N SER A 94 11.75 -16.57 -7.86
CA SER A 94 11.47 -17.93 -8.35
C SER A 94 12.61 -18.48 -9.23
N ASN A 95 13.26 -17.62 -10.00
CA ASN A 95 14.41 -17.97 -10.85
C ASN A 95 15.75 -17.92 -10.11
N GLN A 96 15.76 -17.76 -8.78
CA GLN A 96 16.96 -17.68 -7.94
C GLN A 96 17.91 -16.51 -8.28
N GLN A 97 17.40 -15.49 -8.93
CA GLN A 97 18.16 -14.27 -9.28
C GLN A 97 18.12 -13.22 -8.18
N LEU A 98 17.12 -13.29 -7.31
CA LEU A 98 16.94 -12.42 -6.15
C LEU A 98 16.72 -13.26 -4.89
N ALA A 99 17.61 -13.15 -3.92
CA ALA A 99 17.55 -13.85 -2.64
C ALA A 99 17.13 -12.86 -1.53
N ILE A 100 15.83 -12.65 -1.38
CA ILE A 100 15.22 -11.90 -0.26
C ILE A 100 14.06 -12.71 0.32
N GLN A 101 13.78 -12.52 1.60
CA GLN A 101 12.70 -13.21 2.29
C GLN A 101 11.93 -12.23 3.19
N PRO A 102 11.08 -11.37 2.61
CA PRO A 102 10.26 -10.46 3.37
C PRO A 102 9.23 -11.25 4.20
N VAL A 103 8.91 -10.73 5.39
CA VAL A 103 7.82 -11.27 6.22
C VAL A 103 6.45 -10.75 5.79
N LYS A 104 6.44 -9.77 4.90
CA LYS A 104 5.21 -9.14 4.38
C LYS A 104 5.44 -8.52 3.01
N VAL A 105 4.48 -8.73 2.13
CA VAL A 105 4.42 -8.07 0.81
C VAL A 105 3.08 -7.35 0.70
N VAL A 106 3.12 -6.13 0.19
CA VAL A 106 1.96 -5.24 0.10
C VAL A 106 1.84 -4.69 -1.31
N SER A 107 0.70 -4.95 -1.94
CA SER A 107 0.34 -4.36 -3.23
C SER A 107 -0.32 -3.00 -3.05
N VAL A 108 0.11 -2.03 -3.86
CA VAL A 108 -0.39 -0.65 -3.87
C VAL A 108 -0.59 -0.15 -5.29
N ALA A 109 -1.41 0.86 -5.46
CA ALA A 109 -1.57 1.66 -6.70
C ALA A 109 -2.08 0.92 -7.95
N GLU A 110 -2.21 -0.38 -7.92
CA GLU A 110 -2.73 -1.21 -8.99
C GLU A 110 -3.70 -2.26 -8.43
N ILE A 111 -4.62 -2.73 -9.29
CA ILE A 111 -5.47 -3.88 -8.93
C ILE A 111 -4.58 -5.13 -8.83
N LEU A 112 -4.72 -5.86 -7.75
CA LEU A 112 -4.07 -7.15 -7.55
C LEU A 112 -5.08 -8.26 -7.87
N GLU A 113 -4.87 -8.93 -8.99
CA GLU A 113 -5.68 -10.09 -9.38
C GLU A 113 -5.34 -11.32 -8.52
N ASP A 114 -6.31 -12.18 -8.25
CA ASP A 114 -6.13 -13.36 -7.40
C ASP A 114 -4.98 -14.27 -7.85
N ARG A 115 -4.84 -14.45 -9.17
CA ARG A 115 -3.77 -15.25 -9.75
C ARG A 115 -2.39 -14.66 -9.47
N ASP A 116 -2.29 -13.34 -9.54
CA ASP A 116 -1.06 -12.61 -9.28
C ASP A 116 -0.72 -12.64 -7.79
N ALA A 117 -1.73 -12.46 -6.93
CA ALA A 117 -1.57 -12.60 -5.48
C ALA A 117 -1.02 -13.98 -5.10
N GLN A 118 -1.57 -15.05 -5.67
CA GLN A 118 -1.10 -16.42 -5.44
C GLN A 118 0.35 -16.63 -5.93
N THR A 119 0.68 -16.09 -7.11
CA THR A 119 2.03 -16.19 -7.68
C THR A 119 3.07 -15.48 -6.81
N ILE A 120 2.75 -14.26 -6.36
CA ILE A 120 3.60 -13.47 -5.49
C ILE A 120 3.76 -14.15 -4.12
N ALA A 121 2.65 -14.55 -3.50
CA ALA A 121 2.67 -15.21 -2.20
C ALA A 121 3.55 -16.47 -2.22
N LYS A 122 3.39 -17.31 -3.25
CA LYS A 122 4.19 -18.54 -3.45
C LYS A 122 5.69 -18.23 -3.60
N ALA A 123 6.05 -17.23 -4.39
CA ALA A 123 7.45 -16.88 -4.64
C ALA A 123 8.16 -16.41 -3.36
N PHE A 124 7.49 -15.60 -2.54
CA PHE A 124 8.03 -15.10 -1.28
C PHE A 124 7.74 -16.00 -0.07
N GLN A 125 7.11 -17.16 -0.26
CA GLN A 125 6.74 -18.10 0.79
C GLN A 125 5.86 -17.48 1.88
N LEU A 126 4.86 -16.71 1.47
CA LEU A 126 3.89 -16.04 2.32
C LEU A 126 2.51 -16.68 2.19
N ASP A 127 1.71 -16.58 3.24
CA ASP A 127 0.32 -17.07 3.23
C ASP A 127 -0.57 -16.19 2.31
N LYS A 128 -0.26 -14.89 2.23
CA LYS A 128 -1.01 -13.91 1.43
C LYS A 128 -0.17 -12.70 1.05
N VAL A 129 -0.66 -11.96 0.07
CA VAL A 129 -0.22 -10.59 -0.26
C VAL A 129 -1.25 -9.62 0.30
N ASP A 130 -0.81 -8.68 1.11
CA ASP A 130 -1.70 -7.62 1.58
C ASP A 130 -1.89 -6.55 0.49
N GLN A 131 -3.00 -5.84 0.55
CA GLN A 131 -3.32 -4.73 -0.34
C GLN A 131 -3.59 -3.46 0.44
N VAL A 132 -3.26 -2.34 -0.16
CA VAL A 132 -3.65 -1.01 0.30
C VAL A 132 -4.35 -0.29 -0.83
N TYR A 133 -5.58 0.11 -0.60
CA TYR A 133 -6.29 1.04 -1.46
C TYR A 133 -6.12 2.46 -0.90
N GLN A 134 -5.34 3.23 -1.62
CA GLN A 134 -4.99 4.60 -1.29
C GLN A 134 -5.16 5.49 -2.51
N ALA A 135 -5.80 6.61 -2.32
CA ALA A 135 -5.93 7.67 -3.30
C ALA A 135 -5.35 8.98 -2.74
N THR A 136 -5.31 10.03 -3.54
CA THR A 136 -4.90 11.36 -3.07
C THR A 136 -5.83 11.89 -1.98
N GLU A 137 -7.07 11.42 -2.00
CA GLU A 137 -8.13 11.75 -1.05
C GLU A 137 -7.94 11.10 0.31
N GLY A 138 -7.27 9.94 0.40
CA GLY A 138 -7.09 9.30 1.69
C GLY A 138 -6.59 7.86 1.64
N PHE A 139 -6.38 7.28 2.82
CA PHE A 139 -6.11 5.88 3.04
C PHE A 139 -7.44 5.14 3.18
N LEU A 140 -7.94 4.59 2.08
CA LEU A 140 -9.33 4.17 1.91
C LEU A 140 -9.61 2.77 2.42
N ALA A 141 -8.72 1.80 2.13
CA ALA A 141 -8.88 0.43 2.59
C ALA A 141 -7.53 -0.29 2.76
N CYS A 142 -7.53 -1.36 3.53
CA CYS A 142 -6.38 -2.25 3.67
C CYS A 142 -6.84 -3.68 3.96
N THR A 143 -5.96 -4.64 3.63
CA THR A 143 -6.22 -6.06 3.91
C THR A 143 -6.24 -6.34 5.41
N CYS A 144 -7.27 -7.03 5.88
CA CYS A 144 -7.40 -7.48 7.25
C CYS A 144 -6.65 -8.80 7.53
N SER A 145 -6.77 -9.32 8.76
CA SER A 145 -6.17 -10.62 9.15
C SER A 145 -6.68 -11.78 8.31
N GLU A 146 -7.95 -11.73 7.91
CA GLU A 146 -8.60 -12.78 7.13
C GLU A 146 -8.25 -12.74 5.64
N GLY A 147 -7.55 -11.69 5.17
CA GLY A 147 -7.15 -11.55 3.78
C GLY A 147 -8.07 -10.65 2.94
N ASN A 148 -9.19 -10.21 3.47
CA ASN A 148 -10.16 -9.37 2.78
C ASN A 148 -9.78 -7.89 2.83
N LEU A 149 -10.06 -7.15 1.76
CA LEU A 149 -9.86 -5.70 1.71
C LEU A 149 -11.01 -5.00 2.44
N HIS A 150 -10.72 -4.33 3.53
CA HIS A 150 -11.70 -3.60 4.34
C HIS A 150 -11.54 -2.09 4.20
N LEU A 151 -12.65 -1.39 4.04
CA LEU A 151 -12.70 0.07 4.10
C LEU A 151 -12.26 0.55 5.50
N ASN A 152 -11.49 1.64 5.54
CA ASN A 152 -10.97 2.22 6.79
C ASN A 152 -12.00 3.14 7.45
N GLU A 153 -13.17 2.60 7.83
CA GLU A 153 -14.27 3.35 8.43
C GLU A 153 -13.97 3.89 9.85
N ASP A 154 -12.86 3.47 10.44
CA ASP A 154 -12.29 4.05 11.66
C ASP A 154 -11.55 5.38 11.40
N ILE A 155 -11.22 5.66 10.14
CA ILE A 155 -10.50 6.86 9.69
C ILE A 155 -11.41 7.78 8.87
N LEU A 156 -12.22 7.18 7.99
CA LEU A 156 -13.10 7.86 7.04
C LEU A 156 -14.54 7.42 7.25
N TYR A 157 -15.47 8.31 7.00
CA TYR A 157 -16.86 7.91 6.82
C TYR A 157 -17.11 7.62 5.33
N VAL A 158 -17.68 6.45 5.05
CA VAL A 158 -17.92 5.98 3.68
C VAL A 158 -19.39 5.73 3.45
N GLU A 159 -19.98 6.43 2.48
CA GLU A 159 -21.32 6.17 1.95
C GLU A 159 -21.16 5.37 0.66
N LYS A 160 -22.09 4.46 0.38
CA LYS A 160 -22.09 3.62 -0.83
C LYS A 160 -23.19 4.07 -1.80
N GLU A 161 -22.80 4.55 -2.97
CA GLU A 161 -23.74 4.82 -4.08
C GLU A 161 -23.79 3.58 -4.97
N TYR A 162 -24.76 2.71 -4.72
CA TYR A 162 -24.89 1.44 -5.44
C TYR A 162 -25.24 1.62 -6.91
N LEU A 163 -24.53 0.89 -7.76
CA LEU A 163 -24.83 0.72 -9.19
C LEU A 163 -25.71 -0.49 -9.43
N ASP A 164 -25.54 -1.53 -8.62
CA ASP A 164 -26.32 -2.76 -8.62
C ASP A 164 -26.22 -3.45 -7.23
N ASP A 165 -26.53 -4.74 -7.15
CA ASP A 165 -26.58 -5.49 -5.88
C ASP A 165 -25.24 -5.60 -5.14
N SER A 166 -24.12 -5.34 -5.80
CA SER A 166 -22.76 -5.52 -5.23
C SER A 166 -21.77 -4.42 -5.58
N ARG A 167 -22.00 -3.68 -6.69
CA ARG A 167 -21.08 -2.63 -7.14
C ARG A 167 -21.51 -1.26 -6.67
N PHE A 168 -20.58 -0.47 -6.20
CA PHE A 168 -20.86 0.88 -5.72
C PHE A 168 -19.70 1.85 -5.97
N TYR A 169 -20.03 3.13 -6.04
CA TYR A 169 -19.07 4.22 -5.91
C TYR A 169 -18.93 4.61 -4.43
N PRO A 170 -17.72 4.66 -3.87
CA PRO A 170 -17.54 5.17 -2.52
C PRO A 170 -17.64 6.70 -2.51
N ILE A 171 -18.41 7.23 -1.58
CA ILE A 171 -18.49 8.65 -1.25
C ILE A 171 -17.85 8.82 0.11
N ILE A 172 -16.75 9.55 0.18
CA ILE A 172 -15.94 9.66 1.39
C ILE A 172 -16.07 11.01 2.08
N THR A 173 -16.02 10.98 3.40
CA THR A 173 -15.88 12.17 4.25
C THR A 173 -14.72 11.94 5.22
N ASP A 174 -13.74 12.84 5.22
CA ASP A 174 -12.62 12.85 6.18
C ASP A 174 -12.80 13.98 7.18
N PHE A 175 -13.25 13.64 8.38
CA PHE A 175 -13.45 14.62 9.47
C PHE A 175 -12.16 15.10 10.13
N LYS A 176 -11.02 14.43 9.86
CA LYS A 176 -9.73 14.78 10.46
C LYS A 176 -8.91 15.72 9.59
N ARG A 177 -9.26 15.83 8.31
CA ARG A 177 -8.57 16.68 7.36
C ARG A 177 -9.14 18.10 7.42
N THR A 178 -8.31 19.03 7.84
CA THR A 178 -8.71 20.44 8.09
C THR A 178 -8.16 21.41 7.05
N SER A 179 -7.01 21.06 6.43
CA SER A 179 -6.36 21.92 5.41
C SER A 179 -7.17 22.02 4.12
N GLN A 180 -7.76 20.91 3.72
CA GLN A 180 -8.67 20.82 2.58
C GLN A 180 -9.75 19.80 2.94
N PRO A 181 -10.88 20.25 3.50
CA PRO A 181 -11.95 19.33 3.91
C PRO A 181 -12.42 18.46 2.76
N ILE A 182 -12.53 17.17 3.01
CA ILE A 182 -13.17 16.21 2.10
C ILE A 182 -14.52 15.87 2.72
N TYR A 183 -15.57 16.34 2.07
CA TYR A 183 -16.94 16.15 2.53
C TYR A 183 -17.79 15.60 1.40
N ARG A 184 -18.32 14.39 1.59
CA ARG A 184 -19.14 13.66 0.61
C ARG A 184 -18.53 13.66 -0.79
N TYR A 185 -17.22 13.43 -0.85
CA TYR A 185 -16.48 13.38 -2.10
C TYR A 185 -16.65 12.02 -2.75
N ARG A 186 -17.31 12.01 -3.91
CA ARG A 186 -17.55 10.78 -4.69
C ARG A 186 -16.28 10.42 -5.44
N LEU A 187 -15.77 9.22 -5.20
CA LEU A 187 -14.64 8.67 -5.96
C LEU A 187 -15.11 8.14 -7.31
N ASN A 188 -14.17 8.02 -8.24
CA ASN A 188 -14.45 7.50 -9.59
C ASN A 188 -14.25 5.98 -9.68
N ASP A 189 -13.69 5.38 -8.66
CA ASP A 189 -13.46 3.94 -8.60
C ASP A 189 -14.76 3.20 -8.28
N ILE A 190 -14.96 2.05 -8.90
CA ILE A 190 -16.06 1.15 -8.59
C ILE A 190 -15.54 0.03 -7.71
N LEU A 191 -16.11 -0.11 -6.53
CA LEU A 191 -15.82 -1.20 -5.61
C LEU A 191 -16.88 -2.28 -5.70
N VAL A 192 -16.48 -3.52 -5.40
CA VAL A 192 -17.38 -4.67 -5.32
C VAL A 192 -17.46 -5.11 -3.86
N GLU A 193 -18.67 -5.19 -3.34
CA GLU A 193 -18.93 -5.72 -2.00
C GLU A 193 -19.09 -7.23 -2.07
N GLU A 194 -18.27 -7.94 -1.30
CA GLU A 194 -18.45 -9.38 -1.07
C GLU A 194 -19.52 -9.58 0.01
N LYS A 195 -20.42 -10.55 -0.22
CA LYS A 195 -21.52 -10.89 0.69
C LYS A 195 -21.07 -11.94 1.71
#